data_ea24a368d66e9c62fe634d896d263570
#
_entry.id   ea24a368d66e9c62fe634d896d263570
#
_cell.length_a   1.000
_cell.length_b   1.000
_cell.length_c   1.000
_cell.angle_alpha   90.00
_cell.angle_beta   90.00
_cell.angle_gamma   90.00
#
_symmetry.space_group_name_H-M   'P 1'
#
loop_
_entity.id
_entity.type
_entity.pdbx_description
1 polymer ?
#
loop_
_entity_poly.entity_id
_entity_poly.type
_entity_poly.pdbx_seq_one_letter_code
_entity_poly.pdbx_strand_id
1 'polypeptide(L)'
;MSKARLIKRMYCEVNSLDPLLLPATAFQAVIDSIKPFINIYFSARLITLLTQKADVKTIVSNIVLVLGLNVIIFFLASFLNNYNETHRMMLLDLENKKVEEKLYNADYALLNDSEFKELLHRHEEAGKSRWARLPYYMWTTLQFTRGVLTTIISFIIIIPLLKVGFVKTGDTFFERPLFIITIVASIAIMAVVILIVASNINKSYLEANEKYAELDRIFYFFIDILGDYKTGKEIRLYKE
;
A
#
# COMPACT_ATOMS: atom_id res chain seq x y z
N MET A 1 16.17 -18.47 -7.65
CA MET A 1 16.40 -17.04 -7.96
C MET A 1 16.47 -16.24 -6.67
N SER A 2 17.44 -15.29 -6.50
CA SER A 2 17.51 -14.46 -5.28
C SER A 2 16.29 -13.53 -5.23
N LYS A 3 15.65 -13.35 -4.04
CA LYS A 3 14.48 -12.47 -3.81
C LYS A 3 14.74 -11.04 -4.33
N ALA A 4 15.95 -10.51 -4.13
CA ALA A 4 16.32 -9.18 -4.63
C ALA A 4 16.30 -9.07 -6.16
N ARG A 5 16.67 -10.13 -6.88
CA ARG A 5 16.62 -10.15 -8.36
C ARG A 5 15.19 -10.17 -8.88
N LEU A 6 14.30 -10.87 -8.16
CA LEU A 6 12.87 -10.88 -8.48
C LEU A 6 12.25 -9.48 -8.33
N ILE A 7 12.50 -8.81 -7.20
CA ILE A 7 12.02 -7.46 -6.93
C ILE A 7 12.53 -6.47 -8.01
N LYS A 8 13.83 -6.52 -8.32
CA LYS A 8 14.41 -5.68 -9.38
C LYS A 8 13.72 -5.90 -10.73
N ARG A 9 13.46 -7.17 -11.09
CA ARG A 9 12.78 -7.52 -12.35
C ARG A 9 11.36 -6.94 -12.39
N MET A 10 10.63 -6.99 -11.29
CA MET A 10 9.28 -6.43 -11.20
C MET A 10 9.27 -4.91 -11.39
N TYR A 11 10.18 -4.18 -10.74
CA TYR A 11 10.29 -2.73 -10.96
C TYR A 11 10.69 -2.38 -12.39
N CYS A 12 11.58 -3.16 -13.01
CA CYS A 12 11.92 -2.99 -14.41
C CYS A 12 10.71 -3.23 -15.32
N GLU A 13 9.90 -4.24 -15.03
CA GLU A 13 8.68 -4.55 -15.77
C GLU A 13 7.65 -3.42 -15.66
N VAL A 14 7.37 -2.94 -14.45
CA VAL A 14 6.48 -1.79 -14.23
C VAL A 14 6.98 -0.56 -14.97
N ASN A 15 8.28 -0.26 -14.90
CA ASN A 15 8.85 0.89 -15.60
C ASN A 15 8.82 0.75 -17.12
N SER A 16 8.81 -0.48 -17.65
CA SER A 16 8.66 -0.73 -19.10
C SER A 16 7.23 -0.56 -19.59
N LEU A 17 6.24 -0.81 -18.71
CA LEU A 17 4.81 -0.69 -19.02
C LEU A 17 4.32 0.75 -18.81
N ASP A 18 4.73 1.37 -17.69
CA ASP A 18 4.37 2.75 -17.35
C ASP A 18 5.53 3.45 -16.62
N PRO A 19 6.35 4.23 -17.32
CA PRO A 19 7.52 4.88 -16.73
C PRO A 19 7.19 6.00 -15.74
N LEU A 20 5.98 6.58 -15.80
CA LEU A 20 5.57 7.67 -14.93
C LEU A 20 4.98 7.18 -13.60
N LEU A 21 4.55 5.94 -13.51
CA LEU A 21 3.89 5.40 -12.32
C LEU A 21 4.84 5.32 -11.12
N LEU A 22 6.08 4.90 -11.30
CA LEU A 22 7.06 4.82 -10.21
C LEU A 22 7.38 6.18 -9.57
N PRO A 23 7.75 7.23 -10.34
CA PRO A 23 7.99 8.55 -9.76
C PRO A 23 6.72 9.16 -9.16
N ALA A 24 5.56 8.98 -9.77
CA ALA A 24 4.29 9.46 -9.22
C ALA A 24 3.96 8.78 -7.88
N THR A 25 4.18 7.48 -7.76
CA THR A 25 4.00 6.72 -6.51
C THR A 25 4.96 7.20 -5.42
N ALA A 26 6.24 7.44 -5.77
CA ALA A 26 7.22 7.99 -4.83
C ALA A 26 6.83 9.38 -4.35
N PHE A 27 6.36 10.25 -5.25
CA PHE A 27 5.92 11.60 -4.91
C PHE A 27 4.67 11.60 -4.03
N GLN A 28 3.70 10.73 -4.30
CA GLN A 28 2.54 10.51 -3.43
C GLN A 28 2.97 10.08 -2.03
N ALA A 29 3.91 9.13 -1.91
CA ALA A 29 4.40 8.66 -0.62
C ALA A 29 5.03 9.80 0.21
N VAL A 30 5.76 10.72 -0.43
CA VAL A 30 6.34 11.90 0.23
C VAL A 30 5.25 12.82 0.78
N ILE A 31 4.25 13.17 -0.04
CA ILE A 31 3.16 14.08 0.38
C ILE A 31 2.36 13.44 1.52
N ASP A 32 1.98 12.18 1.40
CA ASP A 32 1.23 11.45 2.42
C ASP A 32 2.01 11.33 3.74
N SER A 33 3.35 11.23 3.66
CA SER A 33 4.21 11.13 4.84
C SER A 33 4.37 12.46 5.56
N ILE A 34 4.36 13.60 4.86
CA ILE A 34 4.54 14.92 5.44
C ILE A 34 3.24 15.46 6.05
N LYS A 35 2.09 15.14 5.47
CA LYS A 35 0.77 15.65 5.87
C LYS A 35 0.49 15.61 7.38
N PRO A 36 0.70 14.54 8.14
CA PRO A 36 0.43 14.52 9.57
C PRO A 36 1.33 15.48 10.36
N PHE A 37 2.58 15.65 9.93
CA PHE A 37 3.54 16.52 10.63
C PHE A 37 3.26 18.00 10.45
N ILE A 38 2.72 18.39 9.32
CA ILE A 38 2.24 19.76 9.08
C ILE A 38 1.17 20.12 10.13
N ASN A 39 0.19 19.24 10.33
CA ASN A 39 -0.88 19.46 11.29
C ASN A 39 -0.34 19.52 12.74
N ILE A 40 0.60 18.64 13.10
CA ILE A 40 1.24 18.64 14.42
C ILE A 40 1.98 19.95 14.65
N TYR A 41 2.79 20.40 13.68
CA TYR A 41 3.56 21.65 13.80
C TYR A 41 2.65 22.87 14.00
N PHE A 42 1.62 23.01 13.18
CA PHE A 42 0.73 24.16 13.27
C PHE A 42 -0.17 24.13 14.52
N SER A 43 -0.58 22.94 14.97
CA SER A 43 -1.30 22.79 16.24
C SER A 43 -0.43 23.23 17.43
N ALA A 44 0.83 22.81 17.47
CA ALA A 44 1.78 23.25 18.49
C ALA A 44 1.99 24.76 18.46
N ARG A 45 2.11 25.36 17.26
CA ARG A 45 2.24 26.80 17.09
C ARG A 45 1.00 27.55 17.56
N LEU A 46 -0.21 27.06 17.28
CA LEU A 46 -1.46 27.63 17.79
C LEU A 46 -1.51 27.63 19.31
N ILE A 47 -1.13 26.53 19.95
CA ILE A 47 -1.07 26.43 21.42
C ILE A 47 -0.09 27.48 21.99
N THR A 48 1.07 27.62 21.36
CA THR A 48 2.07 28.62 21.76
C THR A 48 1.52 30.04 21.65
N LEU A 49 0.86 30.39 20.53
CA LEU A 49 0.25 31.71 20.35
C LEU A 49 -0.84 32.03 21.37
N LEU A 50 -1.67 31.04 21.71
CA LEU A 50 -2.70 31.16 22.74
C LEU A 50 -2.09 31.35 24.14
N THR A 51 -1.04 30.58 24.46
CA THR A 51 -0.35 30.71 25.78
C THR A 51 0.33 32.07 25.94
N GLN A 52 0.88 32.60 24.86
CA GLN A 52 1.54 33.93 24.84
C GLN A 52 0.53 35.09 24.77
N LYS A 53 -0.78 34.82 24.75
CA LYS A 53 -1.85 35.82 24.58
C LYS A 53 -1.61 36.73 23.37
N ALA A 54 -1.17 36.11 22.26
CA ALA A 54 -0.95 36.82 21.01
C ALA A 54 -2.22 37.53 20.51
N ASP A 55 -2.07 38.56 19.71
CA ASP A 55 -3.17 39.31 19.11
C ASP A 55 -4.09 38.38 18.30
N VAL A 56 -5.40 38.60 18.42
CA VAL A 56 -6.45 37.80 17.73
C VAL A 56 -6.20 37.75 16.22
N LYS A 57 -5.73 38.84 15.62
CA LYS A 57 -5.38 38.91 14.19
C LYS A 57 -4.30 37.88 13.82
N THR A 58 -3.30 37.69 14.65
CA THR A 58 -2.20 36.72 14.44
C THR A 58 -2.71 35.29 14.56
N ILE A 59 -3.58 35.01 15.51
CA ILE A 59 -4.18 33.71 15.71
C ILE A 59 -5.05 33.35 14.49
N VAL A 60 -5.94 34.27 14.07
CA VAL A 60 -6.81 34.05 12.92
C VAL A 60 -5.99 33.88 11.62
N SER A 61 -4.96 34.70 11.40
CA SER A 61 -4.07 34.54 10.25
C SER A 61 -3.41 33.16 10.21
N ASN A 62 -2.96 32.65 11.37
CA ASN A 62 -2.37 31.31 11.45
C ASN A 62 -3.38 30.21 11.14
N ILE A 63 -4.63 30.32 11.61
CA ILE A 63 -5.72 29.36 11.31
C ILE A 63 -6.01 29.36 9.81
N VAL A 64 -6.17 30.53 9.19
CA VAL A 64 -6.44 30.66 7.75
C VAL A 64 -5.30 30.05 6.93
N LEU A 65 -4.05 30.28 7.32
CA LEU A 65 -2.88 29.71 6.67
C LEU A 65 -2.89 28.16 6.75
N VAL A 66 -3.18 27.59 7.93
CA VAL A 66 -3.27 26.13 8.12
C VAL A 66 -4.38 25.53 7.26
N LEU A 67 -5.55 26.16 7.26
CA LEU A 67 -6.68 25.68 6.45
C LEU A 67 -6.35 25.74 4.96
N GLY A 68 -5.79 26.85 4.48
CA GLY A 68 -5.38 27.00 3.08
C GLY A 68 -4.34 25.96 2.66
N LEU A 69 -3.35 25.72 3.51
CA LEU A 69 -2.30 24.73 3.25
C LEU A 69 -2.87 23.29 3.24
N ASN A 70 -3.77 22.96 4.15
CA ASN A 70 -4.43 21.66 4.16
C ASN A 70 -5.31 21.45 2.91
N VAL A 71 -6.00 22.48 2.44
CA VAL A 71 -6.79 22.41 1.20
C VAL A 71 -5.88 22.13 0.00
N ILE A 72 -4.76 22.84 -0.13
CA ILE A 72 -3.79 22.62 -1.21
C ILE A 72 -3.25 21.18 -1.16
N ILE A 73 -2.82 20.72 0.02
CA ILE A 73 -2.28 19.36 0.19
C ILE A 73 -3.35 18.32 -0.10
N PHE A 74 -4.61 18.56 0.29
CA PHE A 74 -5.71 17.65 0.02
C PHE A 74 -5.94 17.49 -1.50
N PHE A 75 -6.02 18.60 -2.25
CA PHE A 75 -6.18 18.54 -3.69
C PHE A 75 -5.01 17.83 -4.38
N LEU A 76 -3.78 18.15 -3.97
CA LEU A 76 -2.58 17.54 -4.54
C LEU A 76 -2.52 16.04 -4.23
N ALA A 77 -2.78 15.65 -2.99
CA ALA A 77 -2.83 14.24 -2.59
C ALA A 77 -3.94 13.47 -3.30
N SER A 78 -5.13 14.08 -3.44
CA SER A 78 -6.28 13.48 -4.15
C SER A 78 -5.99 13.30 -5.64
N PHE A 79 -5.39 14.29 -6.28
CA PHE A 79 -4.99 14.20 -7.67
C PHE A 79 -3.98 13.07 -7.91
N LEU A 80 -2.92 13.01 -7.09
CA LEU A 80 -1.91 11.96 -7.20
C LEU A 80 -2.49 10.57 -6.89
N ASN A 81 -3.38 10.48 -5.90
CA ASN A 81 -4.03 9.22 -5.57
C ASN A 81 -4.88 8.71 -6.74
N ASN A 82 -5.70 9.57 -7.33
CA ASN A 82 -6.51 9.21 -8.49
C ASN A 82 -5.66 8.85 -9.70
N TYR A 83 -4.59 9.60 -9.96
CA TYR A 83 -3.64 9.31 -11.02
C TYR A 83 -3.01 7.92 -10.83
N ASN A 84 -2.42 7.67 -9.65
CA ASN A 84 -1.77 6.41 -9.35
C ASN A 84 -2.74 5.22 -9.33
N GLU A 85 -3.98 5.42 -8.84
CA GLU A 85 -5.01 4.37 -8.84
C GLU A 85 -5.40 3.99 -10.26
N THR A 86 -5.64 4.96 -11.13
CA THR A 86 -5.99 4.75 -12.54
C THR A 86 -4.87 4.03 -13.28
N HIS A 87 -3.64 4.51 -13.15
CA HIS A 87 -2.48 3.90 -13.81
C HIS A 87 -2.16 2.51 -13.25
N ARG A 88 -2.38 2.29 -11.97
CA ARG A 88 -2.23 0.98 -11.33
C ARG A 88 -3.25 -0.03 -11.86
N MET A 89 -4.50 0.37 -12.08
CA MET A 89 -5.50 -0.50 -12.71
C MET A 89 -5.16 -0.77 -14.18
N MET A 90 -4.67 0.24 -14.89
CA MET A 90 -4.22 0.10 -16.27
C MET A 90 -3.03 -0.88 -16.43
N LEU A 91 -2.18 -1.01 -15.41
CA LEU A 91 -1.11 -2.03 -15.41
C LEU A 91 -1.64 -3.45 -15.63
N LEU A 92 -2.83 -3.75 -15.09
CA LEU A 92 -3.45 -5.06 -15.28
C LEU A 92 -3.76 -5.33 -16.75
N ASP A 93 -4.34 -4.35 -17.42
CA ASP A 93 -4.70 -4.45 -18.83
C ASP A 93 -3.45 -4.53 -19.72
N LEU A 94 -2.41 -3.75 -19.38
CA LEU A 94 -1.13 -3.78 -20.09
C LEU A 94 -0.39 -5.12 -19.90
N GLU A 95 -0.46 -5.72 -18.71
CA GLU A 95 0.08 -7.04 -18.41
C GLU A 95 -0.65 -8.11 -19.25
N ASN A 96 -1.97 -8.11 -19.24
CA ASN A 96 -2.79 -9.04 -20.02
C ASN A 96 -2.51 -8.88 -21.53
N LYS A 97 -2.53 -7.65 -22.04
CA LYS A 97 -2.20 -7.37 -23.45
C LYS A 97 -0.85 -7.93 -23.87
N LYS A 98 0.16 -7.80 -23.01
CA LYS A 98 1.51 -8.31 -23.29
C LYS A 98 1.54 -9.85 -23.35
N VAL A 99 0.72 -10.51 -22.55
CA VAL A 99 0.55 -11.97 -22.59
C VAL A 99 -0.19 -12.38 -23.86
N GLU A 100 -1.29 -11.70 -24.20
CA GLU A 100 -2.07 -11.95 -25.41
C GLU A 100 -1.24 -11.74 -26.69
N GLU A 101 -0.43 -10.68 -26.76
CA GLU A 101 0.47 -10.45 -27.89
C GLU A 101 1.50 -11.58 -28.05
N LYS A 102 2.02 -12.12 -26.94
CA LYS A 102 2.92 -13.28 -26.99
C LYS A 102 2.22 -14.55 -27.42
N LEU A 103 0.99 -14.78 -26.96
CA LEU A 103 0.17 -15.92 -27.37
C LEU A 103 -0.17 -15.84 -28.86
N TYR A 104 -0.53 -14.66 -29.36
CA TYR A 104 -0.87 -14.44 -30.75
C TYR A 104 0.32 -14.68 -31.70
N ASN A 105 1.53 -14.33 -31.27
CA ASN A 105 2.76 -14.51 -32.02
C ASN A 105 3.46 -15.86 -31.77
N ALA A 106 2.88 -16.74 -30.94
CA ALA A 106 3.47 -18.05 -30.64
C ALA A 106 3.17 -19.06 -31.74
N ASP A 107 4.16 -19.90 -32.05
CA ASP A 107 3.97 -21.02 -32.98
C ASP A 107 2.92 -22.00 -32.52
N TYR A 108 2.13 -22.54 -33.44
CA TYR A 108 1.09 -23.53 -33.13
C TYR A 108 1.64 -24.76 -32.40
N ALA A 109 2.86 -25.18 -32.72
CA ALA A 109 3.53 -26.28 -32.05
C ALA A 109 3.75 -26.00 -30.55
N LEU A 110 4.14 -24.75 -30.21
CA LEU A 110 4.32 -24.30 -28.82
C LEU A 110 3.00 -24.22 -28.07
N LEU A 111 1.93 -23.72 -28.70
CA LEU A 111 0.60 -23.65 -28.09
C LEU A 111 0.01 -25.03 -27.80
N ASN A 112 0.46 -26.06 -28.48
CA ASN A 112 0.02 -27.45 -28.29
C ASN A 112 0.88 -28.22 -27.29
N ASP A 113 2.01 -27.66 -26.87
CA ASP A 113 2.90 -28.26 -25.88
C ASP A 113 2.23 -28.30 -24.48
N SER A 114 2.35 -29.44 -23.81
CA SER A 114 1.77 -29.68 -22.50
C SER A 114 2.38 -28.78 -21.41
N GLU A 115 3.70 -28.53 -21.49
CA GLU A 115 4.42 -27.68 -20.54
C GLU A 115 3.98 -26.22 -20.69
N PHE A 116 3.80 -25.76 -21.94
CA PHE A 116 3.29 -24.43 -22.20
C PHE A 116 1.85 -24.22 -21.72
N LYS A 117 0.98 -25.20 -21.93
CA LYS A 117 -0.41 -25.19 -21.42
C LYS A 117 -0.45 -25.13 -19.91
N GLU A 118 0.42 -25.87 -19.23
CA GLU A 118 0.52 -25.83 -17.76
C GLU A 118 1.01 -24.46 -17.28
N LEU A 119 2.00 -23.84 -17.93
CA LEU A 119 2.46 -22.50 -17.61
C LEU A 119 1.36 -21.45 -17.81
N LEU A 120 0.60 -21.56 -18.89
CA LEU A 120 -0.53 -20.66 -19.14
C LEU A 120 -1.61 -20.80 -18.09
N HIS A 121 -1.98 -22.04 -17.75
CA HIS A 121 -2.96 -22.31 -16.70
C HIS A 121 -2.50 -21.77 -15.33
N ARG A 122 -1.22 -21.96 -14.97
CA ARG A 122 -0.65 -21.36 -13.75
C ARG A 122 -0.68 -19.82 -13.78
N HIS A 123 -0.48 -19.22 -14.94
CA HIS A 123 -0.59 -17.76 -15.09
C HIS A 123 -2.04 -17.29 -14.90
N GLU A 124 -3.02 -18.00 -15.46
CA GLU A 124 -4.44 -17.70 -15.29
C GLU A 124 -4.89 -17.88 -13.83
N GLU A 125 -4.46 -18.97 -13.16
CA GLU A 125 -4.74 -19.18 -11.74
C GLU A 125 -4.12 -18.10 -10.85
N ALA A 126 -2.85 -17.75 -11.10
CA ALA A 126 -2.22 -16.62 -10.42
C ALA A 126 -2.97 -15.31 -10.69
N GLY A 127 -3.53 -15.17 -11.90
CA GLY A 127 -4.36 -14.05 -12.32
C GLY A 127 -5.67 -13.92 -11.55
N LYS A 128 -6.24 -15.01 -11.07
CA LYS A 128 -7.43 -15.01 -10.20
C LYS A 128 -7.11 -14.46 -8.80
N SER A 129 -5.86 -14.55 -8.37
CA SER A 129 -5.40 -13.97 -7.10
C SER A 129 -5.04 -12.48 -7.27
N ARG A 130 -5.81 -11.60 -6.65
CA ARG A 130 -5.51 -10.14 -6.60
C ARG A 130 -4.09 -9.83 -6.10
N TRP A 131 -3.55 -10.69 -5.26
CA TRP A 131 -2.30 -10.51 -4.53
C TRP A 131 -1.05 -10.83 -5.37
N ALA A 132 -1.21 -11.58 -6.46
CA ALA A 132 -0.10 -12.03 -7.29
C ALA A 132 0.18 -11.12 -8.50
N ARG A 133 -0.52 -9.98 -8.63
CA ARG A 133 -0.44 -9.10 -9.80
C ARG A 133 0.37 -7.83 -9.54
N LEU A 134 0.93 -7.23 -10.59
CA LEU A 134 1.72 -5.98 -10.56
C LEU A 134 1.02 -4.82 -9.82
N PRO A 135 -0.29 -4.56 -9.98
CA PRO A 135 -0.98 -3.50 -9.24
C PRO A 135 -0.86 -3.60 -7.73
N TYR A 136 -0.90 -4.81 -7.19
CA TYR A 136 -0.76 -5.02 -5.76
C TYR A 136 0.66 -4.70 -5.25
N TYR A 137 1.68 -5.06 -6.03
CA TYR A 137 3.06 -4.72 -5.69
C TYR A 137 3.27 -3.20 -5.67
N MET A 138 2.67 -2.48 -6.60
CA MET A 138 2.74 -1.02 -6.61
C MET A 138 2.04 -0.41 -5.39
N TRP A 139 0.89 -0.93 -5.00
CA TRP A 139 0.22 -0.52 -3.77
C TRP A 139 1.07 -0.79 -2.53
N THR A 140 1.66 -1.99 -2.43
CA THR A 140 2.55 -2.37 -1.32
C THR A 140 3.80 -1.48 -1.28
N THR A 141 4.37 -1.16 -2.44
CA THR A 141 5.52 -0.25 -2.57
C THR A 141 5.17 1.14 -2.04
N LEU A 142 4.01 1.69 -2.38
CA LEU A 142 3.52 2.97 -1.87
C LEU A 142 3.43 2.94 -0.34
N GLN A 143 2.77 1.92 0.23
CA GLN A 143 2.60 1.80 1.68
C GLN A 143 3.93 1.64 2.42
N PHE A 144 4.84 0.82 1.87
CA PHE A 144 6.16 0.62 2.44
C PHE A 144 6.98 1.92 2.42
N THR A 145 7.05 2.58 1.27
CA THR A 145 7.79 3.85 1.11
C THR A 145 7.24 4.93 2.04
N ARG A 146 5.92 5.07 2.10
CA ARG A 146 5.23 5.98 3.03
C ARG A 146 5.59 5.65 4.48
N GLY A 147 5.53 4.37 4.88
CA GLY A 147 5.87 3.94 6.25
C GLY A 147 7.31 4.28 6.62
N VAL A 148 8.27 4.01 5.75
CA VAL A 148 9.69 4.34 5.95
C VAL A 148 9.90 5.85 6.08
N LEU A 149 9.34 6.64 5.16
CA LEU A 149 9.46 8.10 5.21
C LEU A 149 8.84 8.70 6.47
N THR A 150 7.63 8.27 6.83
CA THR A 150 6.95 8.70 8.06
C THR A 150 7.79 8.38 9.30
N THR A 151 8.38 7.20 9.35
CA THR A 151 9.27 6.79 10.45
C THR A 151 10.52 7.67 10.53
N ILE A 152 11.17 7.94 9.40
CA ILE A 152 12.37 8.82 9.35
C ILE A 152 12.01 10.23 9.83
N ILE A 153 10.92 10.82 9.34
CA ILE A 153 10.47 12.15 9.74
C ILE A 153 10.14 12.19 11.24
N SER A 154 9.47 11.13 11.76
CA SER A 154 9.18 11.01 13.20
C SER A 154 10.45 11.04 14.04
N PHE A 155 11.48 10.29 13.65
CA PHE A 155 12.77 10.29 14.35
C PHE A 155 13.43 11.66 14.33
N ILE A 156 13.43 12.37 13.19
CA ILE A 156 13.99 13.73 13.07
C ILE A 156 13.31 14.69 14.05
N ILE A 157 11.99 14.57 14.24
CA ILE A 157 11.24 15.46 15.15
C ILE A 157 11.43 15.05 16.63
N ILE A 158 11.55 13.76 16.92
CA ILE A 158 11.68 13.26 18.30
C ILE A 158 13.07 13.56 18.89
N ILE A 159 14.15 13.51 18.10
CA ILE A 159 15.53 13.72 18.59
C ILE A 159 15.71 15.05 19.33
N PRO A 160 15.28 16.21 18.81
CA PRO A 160 15.37 17.48 19.55
C PRO A 160 14.54 17.49 20.84
N LEU A 161 13.34 16.87 20.83
CA LEU A 161 12.48 16.78 22.01
C LEU A 161 13.12 15.93 23.11
N LEU A 162 13.77 14.84 22.76
CA LEU A 162 14.52 14.02 23.71
C LEU A 162 15.66 14.82 24.35
N LYS A 163 16.43 15.60 23.56
CA LYS A 163 17.51 16.44 24.09
C LYS A 163 17.00 17.46 25.12
N VAL A 164 15.87 18.11 24.87
CA VAL A 164 15.27 19.08 25.79
C VAL A 164 14.81 18.40 27.08
N GLY A 165 14.19 17.24 26.99
CA GLY A 165 13.70 16.49 28.16
C GLY A 165 14.81 15.89 29.04
N PHE A 166 16.00 15.60 28.47
CA PHE A 166 17.17 15.13 29.26
C PHE A 166 17.94 16.26 29.93
N VAL A 167 17.85 17.49 29.42
CA VAL A 167 18.62 18.63 29.93
C VAL A 167 17.86 19.42 31.00
N LYS A 168 16.54 19.48 30.92
CA LYS A 168 15.69 20.12 31.94
C LYS A 168 15.20 19.10 32.95
N THR A 169 15.82 19.05 34.13
CA THR A 169 15.28 18.42 35.34
C THR A 169 14.18 19.36 35.91
N GLY A 170 13.01 19.32 35.30
CA GLY A 170 11.86 20.07 35.80
C GLY A 170 11.11 19.31 36.87
N ASP A 171 10.39 20.02 37.75
CA ASP A 171 9.60 19.47 38.84
C ASP A 171 8.30 18.77 38.38
N THR A 172 7.94 18.92 37.09
CA THR A 172 6.74 18.31 36.53
C THR A 172 7.01 16.87 36.02
N PHE A 173 6.03 15.98 36.23
CA PHE A 173 6.10 14.57 35.84
C PHE A 173 6.44 14.38 34.35
N PHE A 174 5.96 15.28 33.48
CA PHE A 174 6.18 15.25 32.03
C PHE A 174 7.60 15.62 31.59
N GLU A 175 8.36 16.31 32.44
CA GLU A 175 9.74 16.73 32.16
C GLU A 175 10.78 15.71 32.66
N ARG A 176 10.34 14.62 33.30
CA ARG A 176 11.24 13.59 33.82
C ARG A 176 11.71 12.67 32.67
N PRO A 177 13.00 12.32 32.62
CA PRO A 177 13.52 11.39 31.61
C PRO A 177 12.81 10.02 31.62
N LEU A 178 12.30 9.60 32.79
CA LEU A 178 11.46 8.40 32.94
C LEU A 178 10.20 8.43 32.08
N PHE A 179 9.53 9.59 31.93
CA PHE A 179 8.34 9.71 31.10
C PHE A 179 8.66 9.49 29.61
N ILE A 180 9.78 10.06 29.15
CA ILE A 180 10.24 9.87 27.76
C ILE A 180 10.59 8.41 27.51
N ILE A 181 11.31 7.77 28.42
CA ILE A 181 11.65 6.35 28.34
C ILE A 181 10.39 5.49 28.28
N THR A 182 9.38 5.80 29.10
CA THR A 182 8.10 5.08 29.10
C THR A 182 7.37 5.20 27.76
N ILE A 183 7.34 6.39 27.15
CA ILE A 183 6.75 6.59 25.81
C ILE A 183 7.51 5.77 24.76
N VAL A 184 8.83 5.87 24.72
CA VAL A 184 9.64 5.12 23.75
C VAL A 184 9.46 3.60 23.92
N ALA A 185 9.45 3.12 25.17
CA ALA A 185 9.21 1.72 25.47
C ALA A 185 7.80 1.26 25.03
N SER A 186 6.76 2.08 25.28
CA SER A 186 5.39 1.75 24.84
C SER A 186 5.25 1.66 23.32
N ILE A 187 5.90 2.55 22.59
CA ILE A 187 5.94 2.52 21.11
C ILE A 187 6.66 1.26 20.63
N ALA A 188 7.81 0.92 21.23
CA ALA A 188 8.56 -0.28 20.88
C ALA A 188 7.74 -1.57 21.14
N ILE A 189 7.08 -1.66 22.29
CA ILE A 189 6.21 -2.79 22.62
C ILE A 189 5.06 -2.89 21.60
N MET A 190 4.41 -1.77 21.28
CA MET A 190 3.32 -1.75 20.29
C MET A 190 3.80 -2.20 18.92
N ALA A 191 4.98 -1.79 18.48
CA ALA A 191 5.58 -2.24 17.23
C ALA A 191 5.81 -3.75 17.21
N VAL A 192 6.34 -4.33 18.30
CA VAL A 192 6.54 -5.78 18.42
C VAL A 192 5.20 -6.53 18.39
N VAL A 193 4.19 -6.04 19.11
CA VAL A 193 2.85 -6.64 19.11
C VAL A 193 2.25 -6.63 17.70
N ILE A 194 2.35 -5.51 16.97
CA ILE A 194 1.86 -5.41 15.59
C ILE A 194 2.57 -6.43 14.69
N LEU A 195 3.90 -6.60 14.82
CA LEU A 195 4.65 -7.58 14.03
C LEU A 195 4.22 -9.02 14.31
N ILE A 196 3.99 -9.36 15.58
CA ILE A 196 3.50 -10.69 15.98
C ILE A 196 2.11 -10.95 15.43
N VAL A 197 1.19 -9.98 15.58
CA VAL A 197 -0.18 -10.08 15.09
C VAL A 197 -0.21 -10.19 13.57
N ALA A 198 0.55 -9.37 12.85
CA ALA A 198 0.66 -9.42 11.40
C ALA A 198 1.23 -10.77 10.92
N SER A 199 2.24 -11.32 11.60
CA SER A 199 2.78 -12.64 11.29
C SER A 199 1.77 -13.75 11.48
N ASN A 200 0.97 -13.71 12.56
CA ASN A 200 -0.05 -14.72 12.83
C ASN A 200 -1.23 -14.62 11.83
N ILE A 201 -1.67 -13.39 11.52
CA ILE A 201 -2.70 -13.17 10.48
C ILE A 201 -2.24 -13.73 9.14
N ASN A 202 -0.99 -13.46 8.73
CA ASN A 202 -0.47 -13.98 7.47
C ASN A 202 -0.41 -15.52 7.43
N LYS A 203 -0.03 -16.16 8.55
CA LYS A 203 -0.06 -17.64 8.64
C LYS A 203 -1.48 -18.19 8.53
N SER A 204 -2.42 -17.64 9.30
CA SER A 204 -3.82 -18.05 9.25
C SER A 204 -4.44 -17.82 7.88
N TYR A 205 -4.04 -16.75 7.18
CA TYR A 205 -4.49 -16.46 5.84
C TYR A 205 -3.96 -17.47 4.81
N LEU A 206 -2.69 -17.87 4.93
CA LEU A 206 -2.10 -18.91 4.07
C LEU A 206 -2.76 -20.27 4.30
N GLU A 207 -2.95 -20.67 5.55
CA GLU A 207 -3.64 -21.91 5.92
C GLU A 207 -5.10 -21.93 5.43
N ALA A 208 -5.80 -20.79 5.53
CA ALA A 208 -7.15 -20.64 5.01
C ALA A 208 -7.16 -20.76 3.48
N ASN A 209 -6.24 -20.10 2.77
CA ASN A 209 -6.14 -20.18 1.31
C ASN A 209 -5.85 -21.61 0.83
N GLU A 210 -4.94 -22.33 1.49
CA GLU A 210 -4.69 -23.75 1.15
C GLU A 210 -5.94 -24.61 1.35
N LYS A 211 -6.66 -24.40 2.45
CA LYS A 211 -7.89 -25.15 2.75
C LYS A 211 -9.05 -24.83 1.79
N TYR A 212 -9.15 -23.57 1.36
CA TYR A 212 -10.22 -23.15 0.44
C TYR A 212 -9.86 -23.31 -1.04
N ALA A 213 -8.58 -23.52 -1.40
CA ALA A 213 -8.16 -23.69 -2.79
C ALA A 213 -8.89 -24.87 -3.49
N GLU A 214 -9.19 -25.92 -2.78
CA GLU A 214 -9.94 -27.06 -3.31
C GLU A 214 -11.43 -26.72 -3.52
N LEU A 215 -12.04 -26.00 -2.59
CA LEU A 215 -13.40 -25.50 -2.69
C LEU A 215 -13.54 -24.45 -3.80
N ASP A 216 -12.59 -23.56 -3.92
CA ASP A 216 -12.56 -22.56 -4.98
C ASP A 216 -12.45 -23.20 -6.37
N ARG A 217 -11.67 -24.28 -6.51
CA ARG A 217 -11.58 -25.02 -7.76
C ARG A 217 -12.91 -25.66 -8.15
N ILE A 218 -13.62 -26.26 -7.18
CA ILE A 218 -14.96 -26.84 -7.39
C ILE A 218 -15.95 -25.73 -7.73
N PHE A 219 -15.93 -24.62 -7.03
CA PHE A 219 -16.81 -23.48 -7.25
C PHE A 219 -16.63 -22.86 -8.65
N TYR A 220 -15.38 -22.63 -9.08
CA TYR A 220 -15.10 -22.11 -10.42
C TYR A 220 -15.47 -23.10 -11.52
N PHE A 221 -15.28 -24.41 -11.29
CA PHE A 221 -15.74 -25.44 -12.21
C PHE A 221 -17.26 -25.37 -12.43
N PHE A 222 -18.04 -25.22 -11.36
CA PHE A 222 -19.49 -25.05 -11.50
C PHE A 222 -19.88 -23.72 -12.16
N ILE A 223 -19.20 -22.62 -11.87
CA ILE A 223 -19.45 -21.35 -12.53
C ILE A 223 -19.16 -21.44 -14.04
N ASP A 224 -18.05 -22.06 -14.42
CA ASP A 224 -17.69 -22.22 -15.82
C ASP A 224 -18.74 -23.10 -16.56
N ILE A 225 -19.20 -24.19 -15.95
CA ILE A 225 -20.28 -25.03 -16.50
C ILE A 225 -21.59 -24.24 -16.64
N LEU A 226 -21.98 -23.49 -15.60
CA LEU A 226 -23.22 -22.71 -15.63
C LEU A 226 -23.14 -21.49 -16.56
N GLY A 227 -21.94 -20.96 -16.77
CA GLY A 227 -21.67 -19.85 -17.68
C GLY A 227 -21.58 -20.26 -19.16
N ASP A 228 -21.28 -21.53 -19.45
CA ASP A 228 -21.22 -22.03 -20.82
C ASP A 228 -22.65 -22.23 -21.39
N TYR A 229 -22.94 -21.49 -22.46
CA TYR A 229 -24.25 -21.54 -23.13
C TYR A 229 -24.61 -22.94 -23.63
N LYS A 230 -23.63 -23.76 -24.09
CA LYS A 230 -23.85 -25.11 -24.55
C LYS A 230 -24.30 -26.02 -23.42
N THR A 231 -23.58 -26.02 -22.31
CA THR A 231 -23.88 -26.79 -21.12
C THR A 231 -25.20 -26.39 -20.47
N GLY A 232 -25.47 -25.06 -20.40
CA GLY A 232 -26.75 -24.51 -19.92
C GLY A 232 -27.95 -24.94 -20.79
N LYS A 233 -27.75 -25.14 -22.09
CA LYS A 233 -28.77 -25.68 -23.00
C LYS A 233 -29.03 -27.16 -22.72
N GLU A 234 -28.00 -27.95 -22.49
CA GLU A 234 -28.11 -29.40 -22.18
C GLU A 234 -28.81 -29.61 -20.84
N ILE A 235 -28.42 -28.89 -19.80
CA ILE A 235 -29.11 -28.97 -18.48
C ILE A 235 -30.59 -28.63 -18.58
N ARG A 236 -30.98 -27.64 -19.39
CA ARG A 236 -32.38 -27.28 -19.60
C ARG A 236 -33.16 -28.34 -20.40
N LEU A 237 -32.51 -28.98 -21.36
CA LEU A 237 -33.13 -29.97 -22.20
C LEU A 237 -33.38 -31.30 -21.46
N TYR A 238 -32.44 -31.70 -20.58
CA TYR A 238 -32.52 -32.97 -19.87
C TYR A 238 -33.06 -32.85 -18.44
N LYS A 239 -33.34 -31.63 -17.96
CA LYS A 239 -33.81 -31.33 -16.58
C LYS A 239 -32.94 -31.97 -15.48
N GLU A 240 -31.66 -32.10 -15.73
CA GLU A 240 -30.65 -32.57 -14.77
C GLU A 240 -30.09 -31.43 -13.89
#